data_9135a789c67023bb0cd21318173f039a
#
_entry.id   9135a789c67023bb0cd21318173f039a
#
_cell.length_a   1.000
_cell.length_b   1.000
_cell.length_c   1.000
_cell.angle_alpha   90.00
_cell.angle_beta   90.00
_cell.angle_gamma   90.00
#
_symmetry.space_group_name_H-M   'P 1'
#
loop_
_entity.id
_entity.type
_entity.pdbx_description
1 polymer ?
#
loop_
_entity_poly.entity_id
_entity_poly.type
_entity_poly.pdbx_seq_one_letter_code
_entity_poly.pdbx_strand_id
1 'polypeptide(L)'
;MKYNELNKVIRIIVPFLFWGGYTQAQIGLGIPDPINPVEIKTDAGKVIVDKNGRLGVLVSNPKVAVDLRSGTNGAIAIGNTNKTAVQAGAGALRYVASPAIGVKGYLEFSDGTNWVSFFPKGKPRIVVMANKNSQDTYVFESATPSEIGAKSGIVQRRSSYLTNWSEKLDSDSGVPTNNFDPATGEFIAPRTGVYFATFTFALQSSQVNTGGNNQTEAIWEVRNPAGTITQRVKTNNGYASDTGGSPNAVPVGSACTVSVYLNKGDKLRPFTWITVAFDGTISQFDISGGGAYNSLTIVEQ
;
A
#
# COMPACT_ATOMS: atom_id res chain seq x y z
N MET A 1 34.47 -24.53 -85.50
CA MET A 1 33.27 -24.97 -84.75
C MET A 1 32.06 -24.46 -85.53
N LYS A 2 31.19 -25.38 -85.99
CA LYS A 2 30.07 -25.01 -86.84
C LYS A 2 28.99 -24.29 -86.01
N TYR A 3 28.44 -23.23 -86.54
CA TYR A 3 27.45 -22.34 -85.90
C TYR A 3 26.27 -23.12 -85.23
N ASN A 4 25.93 -24.30 -85.72
CA ASN A 4 24.88 -25.16 -85.16
C ASN A 4 25.20 -25.81 -83.81
N GLU A 5 26.43 -26.03 -83.50
CA GLU A 5 26.82 -26.65 -82.25
C GLU A 5 26.87 -25.65 -81.08
N LEU A 6 27.21 -24.37 -81.43
CA LEU A 6 27.15 -23.31 -80.40
C LEU A 6 25.71 -23.00 -79.97
N ASN A 7 24.74 -23.04 -80.87
CA ASN A 7 23.34 -22.88 -80.58
C ASN A 7 22.71 -24.01 -79.68
N LYS A 8 23.25 -25.21 -79.86
CA LYS A 8 22.82 -26.33 -78.98
C LYS A 8 23.33 -26.20 -77.52
N VAL A 9 24.56 -25.72 -77.38
CA VAL A 9 25.16 -25.52 -76.02
C VAL A 9 24.48 -24.32 -75.36
N ILE A 10 24.17 -23.25 -76.08
CA ILE A 10 23.45 -22.12 -75.51
C ILE A 10 22.01 -22.47 -75.09
N ARG A 11 21.30 -23.31 -75.82
CA ARG A 11 19.97 -23.77 -75.52
C ARG A 11 19.91 -24.69 -74.27
N ILE A 12 21.00 -25.33 -73.89
CA ILE A 12 21.09 -26.20 -72.72
C ILE A 12 21.57 -25.39 -71.46
N ILE A 13 22.45 -24.44 -71.66
CA ILE A 13 23.02 -23.65 -70.58
C ILE A 13 22.04 -22.55 -70.09
N VAL A 14 21.33 -21.91 -71.03
CA VAL A 14 20.37 -20.83 -70.66
C VAL A 14 19.23 -21.32 -69.72
N PRO A 15 18.58 -22.45 -69.96
CA PRO A 15 17.55 -22.91 -68.97
C PRO A 15 18.16 -23.32 -67.66
N PHE A 16 19.39 -23.81 -67.59
CA PHE A 16 20.05 -24.13 -66.33
C PHE A 16 20.50 -22.90 -65.56
N LEU A 17 20.80 -21.79 -66.18
CA LEU A 17 21.10 -20.52 -65.54
C LEU A 17 19.82 -19.81 -65.04
N PHE A 18 18.66 -20.06 -65.64
CA PHE A 18 17.37 -19.55 -65.15
C PHE A 18 16.69 -20.47 -64.12
N TRP A 19 17.15 -21.71 -63.96
CA TRP A 19 16.74 -22.62 -62.92
C TRP A 19 17.67 -22.60 -61.70
N GLY A 20 18.58 -21.66 -61.62
CA GLY A 20 19.21 -21.23 -60.40
C GLY A 20 18.11 -20.68 -59.47
N GLY A 21 17.26 -21.59 -59.00
CA GLY A 21 16.14 -21.27 -58.15
C GLY A 21 16.61 -20.42 -56.99
N TYR A 22 15.79 -19.55 -56.58
CA TYR A 22 15.91 -18.83 -55.35
C TYR A 22 16.18 -19.84 -54.22
N THR A 23 17.45 -20.19 -54.02
CA THR A 23 17.88 -20.98 -52.87
C THR A 23 17.75 -20.09 -51.68
N GLN A 24 16.59 -20.14 -51.03
CA GLN A 24 16.47 -19.54 -49.74
C GLN A 24 17.48 -20.27 -48.83
N ALA A 25 18.48 -19.55 -48.37
CA ALA A 25 19.44 -20.10 -47.44
C ALA A 25 18.70 -20.47 -46.14
N GLN A 26 18.49 -21.76 -45.93
CA GLN A 26 17.90 -22.29 -44.68
C GLN A 26 19.04 -22.76 -43.79
N ILE A 27 18.99 -22.40 -42.51
CA ILE A 27 19.96 -22.83 -41.52
C ILE A 27 19.29 -23.87 -40.62
N GLY A 28 19.71 -25.11 -40.74
CA GLY A 28 19.30 -26.21 -39.87
C GLY A 28 20.47 -26.68 -38.99
N LEU A 29 20.33 -26.58 -37.68
CA LEU A 29 21.24 -27.19 -36.71
C LEU A 29 20.58 -28.42 -36.12
N GLY A 30 21.15 -29.61 -36.38
CA GLY A 30 20.55 -30.86 -35.93
C GLY A 30 19.28 -31.28 -36.70
N ILE A 31 19.02 -30.65 -37.88
CA ILE A 31 17.87 -30.92 -38.75
C ILE A 31 18.39 -31.00 -40.18
N PRO A 32 18.30 -32.19 -40.87
CA PRO A 32 18.75 -32.34 -42.23
C PRO A 32 17.96 -31.46 -43.25
N ASP A 33 16.62 -31.39 -43.06
CA ASP A 33 15.71 -30.66 -43.97
C ASP A 33 14.89 -29.65 -43.16
N PRO A 34 15.41 -28.43 -42.86
CA PRO A 34 14.68 -27.42 -42.16
C PRO A 34 13.50 -26.89 -42.99
N ILE A 35 12.36 -26.71 -42.35
CA ILE A 35 11.14 -26.14 -43.00
C ILE A 35 11.11 -24.62 -42.87
N ASN A 36 11.72 -24.09 -41.83
CA ASN A 36 11.80 -22.66 -41.58
C ASN A 36 13.17 -22.09 -41.95
N PRO A 37 13.30 -20.78 -42.22
CA PRO A 37 14.59 -20.16 -42.53
C PRO A 37 15.69 -20.45 -41.50
N VAL A 38 15.35 -20.56 -40.22
CA VAL A 38 16.25 -21.02 -39.16
C VAL A 38 15.52 -22.04 -38.31
N GLU A 39 16.11 -23.22 -38.16
CA GLU A 39 15.64 -24.24 -37.19
C GLU A 39 16.82 -24.84 -36.44
N ILE A 40 16.70 -24.84 -35.11
CA ILE A 40 17.67 -25.46 -34.20
C ILE A 40 16.93 -26.52 -33.41
N LYS A 41 17.38 -27.77 -33.55
CA LYS A 41 16.85 -28.89 -32.77
C LYS A 41 17.58 -28.97 -31.44
N THR A 42 16.80 -29.06 -30.36
CA THR A 42 17.25 -29.32 -29.01
C THR A 42 16.58 -30.61 -28.47
N ASP A 43 17.05 -31.12 -27.37
CA ASP A 43 16.40 -32.28 -26.72
C ASP A 43 14.98 -31.95 -26.24
N ALA A 44 14.73 -30.70 -25.88
CA ALA A 44 13.42 -30.21 -25.43
C ALA A 44 12.47 -29.84 -26.58
N GLY A 45 12.95 -29.74 -27.83
CA GLY A 45 12.16 -29.36 -28.98
C GLY A 45 12.94 -28.47 -29.96
N LYS A 46 12.25 -27.56 -30.64
CA LYS A 46 12.87 -26.70 -31.66
C LYS A 46 12.85 -25.21 -31.27
N VAL A 47 13.91 -24.51 -31.63
CA VAL A 47 13.94 -23.05 -31.77
C VAL A 47 13.86 -22.72 -33.24
N ILE A 48 12.93 -21.89 -33.66
CA ILE A 48 12.70 -21.54 -35.05
C ILE A 48 12.65 -20.04 -35.28
N VAL A 49 13.05 -19.60 -36.46
CA VAL A 49 12.64 -18.34 -37.04
C VAL A 49 11.82 -18.65 -38.28
N ASP A 50 10.54 -18.32 -38.26
CA ASP A 50 9.63 -18.60 -39.36
C ASP A 50 9.86 -17.65 -40.55
N LYS A 51 9.19 -17.91 -41.68
CA LYS A 51 9.26 -17.13 -42.91
C LYS A 51 8.84 -15.67 -42.74
N ASN A 52 8.17 -15.30 -41.67
CA ASN A 52 7.76 -13.95 -41.32
C ASN A 52 8.74 -13.28 -40.34
N GLY A 53 9.89 -13.91 -40.04
CA GLY A 53 10.91 -13.40 -39.12
C GLY A 53 10.51 -13.54 -37.64
N ARG A 54 9.52 -14.38 -37.29
CA ARG A 54 9.09 -14.57 -35.92
C ARG A 54 9.87 -15.67 -35.23
N LEU A 55 10.42 -15.37 -34.07
CA LEU A 55 11.15 -16.33 -33.23
C LEU A 55 10.19 -17.15 -32.37
N GLY A 56 10.23 -18.46 -32.51
CA GLY A 56 9.55 -19.41 -31.65
C GLY A 56 10.54 -20.23 -30.83
N VAL A 57 10.41 -20.25 -29.53
CA VAL A 57 11.16 -21.15 -28.65
C VAL A 57 10.22 -22.23 -28.14
N LEU A 58 10.43 -23.47 -28.61
CA LEU A 58 9.53 -24.59 -28.36
C LEU A 58 8.09 -24.35 -28.89
N VAL A 59 7.93 -23.43 -29.80
CA VAL A 59 6.66 -23.08 -30.46
C VAL A 59 6.84 -23.26 -31.96
N SER A 60 6.15 -24.24 -32.54
CA SER A 60 6.29 -24.57 -33.98
C SER A 60 5.59 -23.60 -34.92
N ASN A 61 4.69 -22.75 -34.41
CA ASN A 61 3.95 -21.77 -35.19
C ASN A 61 3.80 -20.45 -34.41
N PRO A 62 4.88 -19.65 -34.33
CA PRO A 62 4.89 -18.41 -33.57
C PRO A 62 3.87 -17.41 -34.13
N LYS A 63 3.09 -16.78 -33.26
CA LYS A 63 2.04 -15.83 -33.63
C LYS A 63 2.47 -14.37 -33.47
N VAL A 64 3.56 -14.12 -32.74
CA VAL A 64 4.13 -12.81 -32.45
C VAL A 64 5.63 -12.81 -32.71
N ALA A 65 6.26 -11.62 -32.73
CA ALA A 65 7.68 -11.49 -33.05
C ALA A 65 8.60 -12.40 -32.21
N VAL A 66 8.31 -12.60 -30.93
CA VAL A 66 8.96 -13.56 -30.05
C VAL A 66 7.88 -14.33 -29.31
N ASP A 67 7.74 -15.60 -29.60
CA ASP A 67 6.70 -16.48 -29.03
C ASP A 67 7.34 -17.58 -28.17
N LEU A 68 7.09 -17.50 -26.87
CA LEU A 68 7.63 -18.41 -25.86
C LEU A 68 6.53 -19.25 -25.17
N ARG A 69 5.33 -19.28 -25.76
CA ARG A 69 4.16 -19.99 -25.18
C ARG A 69 4.24 -21.50 -25.38
N SER A 70 5.33 -22.11 -24.95
CA SER A 70 5.40 -23.56 -24.83
C SER A 70 4.63 -23.99 -23.59
N GLY A 71 3.98 -25.13 -23.63
CA GLY A 71 3.09 -25.62 -22.55
C GLY A 71 3.75 -25.82 -21.17
N THR A 72 5.08 -25.85 -21.09
CA THR A 72 5.79 -26.19 -19.85
C THR A 72 6.85 -25.18 -19.41
N ASN A 73 7.42 -24.39 -20.32
CA ASN A 73 8.59 -23.56 -20.03
C ASN A 73 8.48 -22.12 -20.57
N GLY A 74 7.28 -21.55 -20.62
CA GLY A 74 7.00 -20.25 -21.19
C GLY A 74 7.37 -19.06 -20.30
N ALA A 75 8.53 -19.05 -19.64
CA ALA A 75 9.00 -17.96 -18.80
C ALA A 75 10.18 -17.23 -19.43
N ILE A 76 10.26 -15.92 -19.16
CA ILE A 76 11.41 -15.07 -19.50
C ILE A 76 12.04 -14.59 -18.19
N ALA A 77 13.34 -14.80 -18.02
CA ALA A 77 14.11 -14.17 -16.97
C ALA A 77 14.65 -12.83 -17.48
N ILE A 78 14.26 -11.74 -16.82
CA ILE A 78 14.70 -10.39 -17.13
C ILE A 78 15.71 -9.96 -16.08
N GLY A 79 16.89 -9.53 -16.52
CA GLY A 79 17.95 -9.01 -15.66
C GLY A 79 17.80 -7.51 -15.37
N ASN A 80 18.67 -7.02 -14.50
CA ASN A 80 18.83 -5.60 -14.25
C ASN A 80 19.77 -4.96 -15.29
N THR A 81 19.71 -3.65 -15.42
CA THR A 81 20.60 -2.85 -16.25
C THR A 81 20.91 -1.51 -15.58
N ASN A 82 22.14 -1.03 -15.78
CA ASN A 82 22.59 0.30 -15.34
C ASN A 82 22.27 1.41 -16.39
N LYS A 83 21.69 1.05 -17.55
CA LYS A 83 21.30 2.04 -18.54
C LYS A 83 20.17 2.91 -18.00
N THR A 84 20.20 4.20 -18.32
CA THR A 84 19.04 5.08 -18.13
C THR A 84 17.88 4.62 -19.02
N ALA A 85 16.67 5.05 -18.73
CA ALA A 85 15.50 4.71 -19.56
C ALA A 85 15.67 5.21 -21.00
N VAL A 86 16.25 6.41 -21.18
CA VAL A 86 16.57 6.97 -22.48
C VAL A 86 17.58 6.09 -23.25
N GLN A 87 18.63 5.61 -22.58
CA GLN A 87 19.64 4.75 -23.20
C GLN A 87 19.12 3.35 -23.53
N ALA A 88 18.16 2.86 -22.77
CA ALA A 88 17.53 1.56 -23.01
C ALA A 88 16.48 1.62 -24.12
N GLY A 89 15.92 2.80 -24.35
CA GLY A 89 14.83 3.03 -25.30
C GLY A 89 13.45 2.69 -24.73
N ALA A 90 12.42 3.28 -25.32
CA ALA A 90 11.03 3.01 -24.95
C ALA A 90 10.68 1.53 -25.16
N GLY A 91 9.96 0.94 -24.23
CA GLY A 91 9.56 -0.47 -24.27
C GLY A 91 10.59 -1.45 -23.72
N ALA A 92 11.80 -1.02 -23.37
CA ALA A 92 12.77 -1.87 -22.68
C ALA A 92 12.27 -2.29 -21.30
N LEU A 93 12.60 -3.51 -20.88
CA LEU A 93 12.21 -4.09 -19.59
C LEU A 93 13.44 -4.37 -18.74
N ARG A 94 13.30 -4.15 -17.43
CA ARG A 94 14.33 -4.57 -16.46
C ARG A 94 13.70 -5.09 -15.17
N TYR A 95 14.44 -5.95 -14.48
CA TYR A 95 14.12 -6.38 -13.12
C TYR A 95 14.99 -5.60 -12.13
N VAL A 96 14.36 -4.94 -11.17
CA VAL A 96 15.06 -4.25 -10.08
C VAL A 96 14.99 -5.14 -8.85
N ALA A 97 16.14 -5.65 -8.43
CA ALA A 97 16.25 -6.35 -7.16
C ALA A 97 16.02 -5.39 -6.00
N SER A 98 15.27 -5.81 -5.00
CA SER A 98 15.08 -4.97 -3.82
C SER A 98 16.38 -4.87 -3.02
N PRO A 99 16.80 -3.68 -2.59
CA PRO A 99 17.96 -3.50 -1.72
C PRO A 99 17.71 -3.92 -0.27
N ALA A 100 16.43 -4.13 0.11
CA ALA A 100 16.04 -4.45 1.49
C ALA A 100 15.68 -5.94 1.64
N ILE A 101 16.11 -6.54 2.75
CA ILE A 101 15.75 -7.91 3.12
C ILE A 101 14.23 -8.00 3.31
N GLY A 102 13.60 -8.99 2.66
CA GLY A 102 12.15 -9.22 2.77
C GLY A 102 11.29 -8.42 1.80
N VAL A 103 11.84 -7.45 1.08
CA VAL A 103 11.12 -6.73 0.02
C VAL A 103 11.37 -7.40 -1.32
N LYS A 104 10.31 -7.77 -2.02
CA LYS A 104 10.41 -8.40 -3.34
C LYS A 104 10.90 -7.40 -4.39
N GLY A 105 11.74 -7.84 -5.31
CA GLY A 105 12.07 -7.08 -6.49
C GLY A 105 10.85 -6.86 -7.41
N TYR A 106 10.96 -5.97 -8.37
CA TYR A 106 9.86 -5.60 -9.28
C TYR A 106 10.35 -5.37 -10.71
N LEU A 107 9.42 -5.46 -11.65
CA LEU A 107 9.67 -5.17 -13.05
C LEU A 107 9.39 -3.70 -13.37
N GLU A 108 10.24 -3.12 -14.19
CA GLU A 108 10.04 -1.79 -14.78
C GLU A 108 10.11 -1.85 -16.30
N PHE A 109 9.40 -0.94 -16.95
CA PHE A 109 9.56 -0.67 -18.36
C PHE A 109 10.04 0.77 -18.57
N SER A 110 10.77 1.00 -19.67
CA SER A 110 11.14 2.34 -20.07
C SER A 110 10.02 2.96 -20.91
N ASP A 111 9.54 4.15 -20.53
CA ASP A 111 8.65 4.96 -21.35
C ASP A 111 9.41 5.80 -22.41
N GLY A 112 10.74 5.66 -22.46
CA GLY A 112 11.65 6.44 -23.30
C GLY A 112 12.32 7.59 -22.54
N THR A 113 11.84 7.95 -21.38
CA THR A 113 12.37 9.03 -20.54
C THR A 113 12.67 8.52 -19.12
N ASN A 114 11.75 7.75 -18.55
CA ASN A 114 11.82 7.23 -17.20
C ASN A 114 11.63 5.71 -17.18
N TRP A 115 12.18 5.08 -16.14
CA TRP A 115 11.81 3.73 -15.76
C TRP A 115 10.51 3.76 -14.95
N VAL A 116 9.49 3.07 -15.42
CA VAL A 116 8.15 3.03 -14.82
C VAL A 116 7.87 1.62 -14.34
N SER A 117 7.47 1.48 -13.09
CA SER A 117 7.11 0.19 -12.52
C SER A 117 5.80 -0.33 -13.12
N PHE A 118 5.76 -1.63 -13.51
CA PHE A 118 4.53 -2.29 -13.97
C PHE A 118 3.44 -2.33 -12.88
N PHE A 119 3.89 -2.53 -11.66
CA PHE A 119 3.03 -2.37 -10.51
C PHE A 119 3.49 -1.09 -9.82
N PRO A 120 2.70 -0.02 -9.86
CA PRO A 120 3.01 1.11 -9.02
C PRO A 120 3.24 0.53 -7.63
N LYS A 121 4.44 0.73 -7.08
CA LYS A 121 4.67 0.44 -5.66
C LYS A 121 3.49 1.05 -4.96
N GLY A 122 2.62 0.21 -4.38
CA GLY A 122 1.63 0.72 -3.47
C GLY A 122 2.43 1.65 -2.58
N LYS A 123 2.05 2.94 -2.50
CA LYS A 123 2.80 3.89 -1.66
C LYS A 123 3.05 3.17 -0.35
N PRO A 124 4.29 3.15 0.16
CA PRO A 124 4.54 2.58 1.46
C PRO A 124 3.46 3.15 2.37
N ARG A 125 2.69 2.31 2.99
CA ARG A 125 1.60 2.75 3.86
C ARG A 125 1.94 2.38 5.28
N ILE A 126 1.97 3.39 6.10
CA ILE A 126 1.93 3.19 7.54
C ILE A 126 0.54 2.69 7.90
N VAL A 127 0.49 1.62 8.66
CA VAL A 127 -0.74 1.08 9.25
C VAL A 127 -0.49 0.80 10.71
N VAL A 128 -1.24 1.46 11.56
CA VAL A 128 -1.28 1.20 13.01
C VAL A 128 -2.67 0.74 13.37
N MET A 129 -2.77 -0.34 14.14
CA MET A 129 -4.02 -0.85 14.72
C MET A 129 -3.78 -1.23 16.18
N ALA A 130 -4.64 -0.75 17.07
CA ALA A 130 -4.56 -1.05 18.46
C ALA A 130 -5.97 -1.14 19.09
N ASN A 131 -6.08 -1.94 20.14
CA ASN A 131 -7.30 -2.07 20.94
C ASN A 131 -6.95 -1.85 22.41
N LYS A 132 -7.95 -1.45 23.20
CA LYS A 132 -7.80 -1.42 24.66
C LYS A 132 -8.49 -2.65 25.25
N ASN A 133 -7.71 -3.46 25.93
CA ASN A 133 -8.20 -4.67 26.59
C ASN A 133 -8.27 -4.54 28.12
N SER A 134 -7.78 -3.41 28.65
CA SER A 134 -7.76 -3.15 30.10
C SER A 134 -8.50 -1.85 30.40
N GLN A 135 -9.07 -1.80 31.61
CA GLN A 135 -9.57 -0.58 32.21
C GLN A 135 -8.40 0.40 32.40
N ASP A 136 -8.61 1.64 31.99
CA ASP A 136 -7.75 2.75 32.39
C ASP A 136 -8.47 3.58 33.43
N THR A 137 -7.76 3.87 34.50
CA THR A 137 -8.18 4.90 35.45
C THR A 137 -7.85 6.25 34.81
N TYR A 138 -8.83 7.12 34.68
CA TYR A 138 -8.61 8.49 34.18
C TYR A 138 -7.66 9.25 35.10
N VAL A 139 -6.50 9.62 34.56
CA VAL A 139 -5.69 10.67 35.17
C VAL A 139 -6.19 12.00 34.59
N PHE A 140 -6.78 12.82 35.42
CA PHE A 140 -7.35 14.11 34.98
C PHE A 140 -6.24 15.12 34.73
N GLU A 141 -6.07 15.52 33.47
CA GLU A 141 -5.45 16.80 33.20
C GLU A 141 -6.52 17.87 33.28
N SER A 142 -6.27 18.93 34.03
CA SER A 142 -7.17 20.08 34.07
C SER A 142 -7.10 20.79 32.71
N ALA A 143 -8.11 20.56 31.87
CA ALA A 143 -8.24 21.31 30.63
C ALA A 143 -8.52 22.78 30.96
N THR A 144 -7.74 23.65 30.37
CA THR A 144 -8.00 25.09 30.53
C THR A 144 -9.30 25.47 29.83
N PRO A 145 -10.14 26.35 30.43
CA PRO A 145 -11.41 26.78 29.85
C PRO A 145 -11.32 27.34 28.43
N SER A 146 -10.19 27.93 28.05
CA SER A 146 -9.93 28.48 26.73
C SER A 146 -9.80 27.44 25.62
N GLU A 147 -9.42 26.21 25.96
CA GLU A 147 -9.17 25.16 24.94
C GLU A 147 -10.45 24.48 24.46
N ILE A 148 -11.57 24.68 25.15
CA ILE A 148 -12.76 23.84 24.97
C ILE A 148 -14.05 24.68 24.73
N GLY A 149 -13.96 25.98 24.56
CA GLY A 149 -15.14 26.86 24.34
C GLY A 149 -16.11 26.84 25.53
N ALA A 150 -15.58 26.79 26.71
CA ALA A 150 -16.32 26.61 27.93
C ALA A 150 -17.25 27.77 28.25
N LYS A 151 -18.52 27.50 28.39
CA LYS A 151 -19.42 28.41 29.13
C LYS A 151 -19.04 28.34 30.61
N SER A 152 -18.87 29.53 31.23
CA SER A 152 -18.70 29.65 32.67
C SER A 152 -19.95 29.14 33.37
N GLY A 153 -19.81 28.26 34.31
CA GLY A 153 -20.89 27.73 35.14
C GLY A 153 -20.66 26.28 35.52
N ILE A 154 -21.35 25.81 36.40
CA ILE A 154 -21.44 24.59 37.21
C ILE A 154 -21.25 23.26 36.39
N VAL A 155 -20.22 23.11 35.64
CA VAL A 155 -19.96 21.93 34.82
C VAL A 155 -18.63 21.31 35.22
N GLN A 156 -18.66 20.09 35.70
CA GLN A 156 -17.41 19.34 35.88
C GLN A 156 -16.92 18.84 34.54
N ARG A 157 -15.69 19.16 34.25
CA ARG A 157 -15.02 18.78 32.99
C ARG A 157 -13.89 17.83 33.31
N ARG A 158 -13.78 16.82 32.49
CA ARG A 158 -12.76 15.81 32.64
C ARG A 158 -12.13 15.54 31.27
N SER A 159 -10.82 15.57 31.21
CA SER A 159 -10.09 15.27 30.00
C SER A 159 -8.97 14.28 30.28
N SER A 160 -8.66 13.43 29.33
CA SER A 160 -7.56 12.47 29.47
C SER A 160 -7.07 12.01 28.10
N TYR A 161 -5.79 11.71 28.02
CA TYR A 161 -5.26 10.90 26.93
C TYR A 161 -5.66 9.44 27.14
N LEU A 162 -5.93 8.76 26.02
CA LEU A 162 -6.14 7.32 26.04
C LEU A 162 -4.77 6.63 25.95
N THR A 163 -4.46 5.88 26.98
CA THR A 163 -3.17 5.21 27.18
C THR A 163 -3.34 3.70 27.28
N ASN A 164 -2.26 2.95 27.44
CA ASN A 164 -2.26 1.49 27.66
C ASN A 164 -3.02 0.71 26.60
N TRP A 165 -2.67 0.94 25.34
CA TRP A 165 -3.21 0.23 24.19
C TRP A 165 -2.57 -1.16 24.04
N SER A 166 -3.32 -2.12 23.54
CA SER A 166 -2.80 -3.39 23.05
C SER A 166 -2.60 -3.25 21.54
N GLU A 167 -1.36 -3.01 21.12
CA GLU A 167 -0.99 -2.94 19.72
C GLU A 167 -1.25 -4.28 19.04
N LYS A 168 -1.85 -4.22 17.85
CA LYS A 168 -2.10 -5.37 16.97
C LYS A 168 -1.25 -5.32 15.71
N LEU A 169 -0.97 -4.13 15.25
CA LEU A 169 -0.16 -3.88 14.08
C LEU A 169 0.45 -2.49 14.15
N ASP A 170 1.74 -2.39 13.95
CA ASP A 170 2.45 -1.17 13.56
C ASP A 170 3.43 -1.55 12.46
N SER A 171 3.14 -1.10 11.25
CA SER A 171 3.92 -1.50 10.08
C SER A 171 4.04 -0.39 9.04
N ASP A 172 5.17 -0.42 8.32
CA ASP A 172 5.38 0.31 7.08
C ASP A 172 5.48 -0.69 5.93
N SER A 173 4.50 -0.67 5.03
CA SER A 173 4.47 -1.58 3.88
C SER A 173 4.57 -3.07 4.26
N GLY A 174 3.99 -3.45 5.40
CA GLY A 174 4.01 -4.80 5.94
C GLY A 174 5.28 -5.17 6.71
N VAL A 175 6.22 -4.25 6.89
CA VAL A 175 7.40 -4.42 7.77
C VAL A 175 7.07 -3.82 9.14
N PRO A 176 7.23 -4.57 10.24
CA PRO A 176 7.00 -4.04 11.58
C PRO A 176 7.81 -2.79 11.87
N THR A 177 7.20 -1.81 12.53
CA THR A 177 7.81 -0.53 12.94
C THR A 177 7.45 -0.24 14.39
N ASN A 178 7.99 0.88 14.91
CA ASN A 178 7.69 1.39 16.25
C ASN A 178 7.26 2.86 16.15
N ASN A 179 6.34 3.16 15.25
CA ASN A 179 5.82 4.51 15.08
C ASN A 179 4.72 4.84 16.11
N PHE A 180 4.16 3.83 16.73
CA PHE A 180 3.13 3.94 17.77
C PHE A 180 3.66 3.45 19.10
N ASP A 181 3.51 4.28 20.12
CA ASP A 181 3.79 3.88 21.49
C ASP A 181 2.48 3.48 22.20
N PRO A 182 2.25 2.18 22.41
CA PRO A 182 1.02 1.72 23.04
C PRO A 182 0.85 2.17 24.49
N ALA A 183 1.95 2.45 25.19
CA ALA A 183 1.87 2.88 26.60
C ALA A 183 1.27 4.29 26.72
N THR A 184 1.61 5.18 25.81
CA THR A 184 1.14 6.57 25.81
C THR A 184 -0.01 6.81 24.82
N GLY A 185 -0.20 5.94 23.84
CA GLY A 185 -1.12 6.13 22.72
C GLY A 185 -0.63 7.15 21.69
N GLU A 186 0.64 7.49 21.70
CA GLU A 186 1.23 8.48 20.80
C GLU A 186 1.74 7.81 19.51
N PHE A 187 1.30 8.32 18.38
CA PHE A 187 1.86 8.00 17.07
C PHE A 187 2.81 9.11 16.62
N ILE A 188 3.98 8.74 16.10
CA ILE A 188 4.95 9.69 15.53
C ILE A 188 5.00 9.48 14.01
N ALA A 189 4.68 10.51 13.24
CA ALA A 189 4.69 10.44 11.79
C ALA A 189 6.11 10.21 11.24
N PRO A 190 6.42 9.06 10.63
CA PRO A 190 7.77 8.78 10.14
C PRO A 190 8.10 9.57 8.88
N ARG A 191 7.10 10.11 8.19
CA ARG A 191 7.24 10.96 7.02
C ARG A 191 6.10 11.96 6.91
N THR A 192 6.34 13.01 6.15
CA THR A 192 5.33 14.04 5.84
C THR A 192 4.29 13.47 4.89
N GLY A 193 3.00 13.61 5.22
CA GLY A 193 1.91 13.11 4.41
C GLY A 193 0.54 13.30 5.05
N VAL A 194 -0.48 12.78 4.38
CA VAL A 194 -1.84 12.74 4.90
C VAL A 194 -2.07 11.40 5.59
N TYR A 195 -2.60 11.44 6.80
CA TYR A 195 -2.93 10.28 7.61
C TYR A 195 -4.42 10.27 7.90
N PHE A 196 -5.06 9.16 7.60
CA PHE A 196 -6.41 8.87 8.07
C PHE A 196 -6.32 8.24 9.46
N ALA A 197 -6.99 8.80 10.42
CA ALA A 197 -6.96 8.31 11.79
C ALA A 197 -8.38 8.23 12.35
N THR A 198 -8.67 7.14 13.03
CA THR A 198 -9.93 6.93 13.73
C THR A 198 -9.67 6.28 15.07
N PHE A 199 -10.42 6.69 16.09
CA PHE A 199 -10.51 5.95 17.34
C PHE A 199 -11.91 6.02 17.90
N THR A 200 -12.23 5.04 18.71
CA THR A 200 -13.45 4.96 19.50
C THR A 200 -13.09 4.76 20.97
N PHE A 201 -13.91 5.27 21.85
CA PHE A 201 -13.85 4.94 23.27
C PHE A 201 -15.25 4.80 23.85
N ALA A 202 -15.37 3.98 24.86
CA ALA A 202 -16.57 3.89 25.69
C ALA A 202 -16.17 3.89 27.15
N LEU A 203 -16.94 4.62 27.94
CA LEU A 203 -16.86 4.56 29.40
C LEU A 203 -17.56 3.31 29.88
N GLN A 204 -17.14 2.77 31.02
CA GLN A 204 -17.96 1.81 31.72
C GLN A 204 -19.33 2.41 31.98
N SER A 205 -20.33 1.53 32.09
CA SER A 205 -21.67 1.89 32.53
C SER A 205 -21.58 2.50 33.94
N SER A 206 -21.10 3.71 34.01
CA SER A 206 -21.03 4.49 35.21
C SER A 206 -22.26 5.38 35.27
N GLN A 207 -22.70 5.65 36.44
CA GLN A 207 -23.80 6.52 36.74
C GLN A 207 -23.51 7.93 36.27
N VAL A 208 -23.80 8.21 35.01
CA VAL A 208 -23.79 9.57 34.52
C VAL A 208 -25.13 10.20 34.89
N ASN A 209 -25.31 10.46 36.16
CA ASN A 209 -26.51 11.12 36.69
C ASN A 209 -26.37 12.61 36.50
N THR A 210 -27.16 13.22 35.63
CA THR A 210 -26.92 14.59 35.30
C THR A 210 -28.16 15.29 34.82
N GLY A 211 -28.61 16.25 35.58
CA GLY A 211 -29.56 17.25 35.11
C GLY A 211 -28.87 18.34 34.29
N GLY A 212 -28.58 18.13 32.99
CA GLY A 212 -27.99 19.19 32.21
C GLY A 212 -27.34 18.75 30.86
N ASN A 213 -26.55 19.63 30.26
CA ASN A 213 -25.89 19.38 29.01
C ASN A 213 -24.70 18.45 29.16
N ASN A 214 -24.91 17.19 28.84
CA ASN A 214 -23.90 16.15 28.88
C ASN A 214 -23.33 15.93 27.48
N GLN A 215 -22.03 15.95 27.38
CA GLN A 215 -21.37 15.67 26.13
C GLN A 215 -20.04 14.95 26.33
N THR A 216 -19.71 14.12 25.38
CA THR A 216 -18.39 13.50 25.24
C THR A 216 -17.76 13.97 23.97
N GLU A 217 -16.48 14.27 24.01
CA GLU A 217 -15.69 14.60 22.84
C GLU A 217 -14.57 13.58 22.67
N ALA A 218 -14.49 13.02 21.47
CA ALA A 218 -13.33 12.30 21.01
C ALA A 218 -12.48 13.27 20.20
N ILE A 219 -11.19 13.37 20.50
CA ILE A 219 -10.31 14.41 19.98
C ILE A 219 -9.02 13.76 19.49
N TRP A 220 -8.65 14.04 18.26
CA TRP A 220 -7.29 13.86 17.79
C TRP A 220 -6.49 15.12 18.05
N GLU A 221 -5.42 15.00 18.82
CA GLU A 221 -4.49 16.08 19.11
C GLU A 221 -3.22 15.89 18.31
N VAL A 222 -2.82 16.94 17.59
CA VAL A 222 -1.56 17.00 16.86
C VAL A 222 -0.59 17.91 17.63
N ARG A 223 0.63 17.40 17.83
CA ARG A 223 1.76 18.19 18.37
C ARG A 223 2.91 18.17 17.39
N ASN A 224 3.63 19.28 17.35
CA ASN A 224 4.90 19.30 16.65
C ASN A 224 5.99 18.51 17.41
N PRO A 225 7.17 18.27 16.84
CA PRO A 225 8.24 17.55 17.52
C PRO A 225 8.70 18.19 18.84
N ALA A 226 8.51 19.51 19.00
CA ALA A 226 8.79 20.25 20.23
C ALA A 226 7.72 20.06 21.32
N GLY A 227 6.63 19.32 21.03
CA GLY A 227 5.56 19.07 21.98
C GLY A 227 4.46 20.14 22.03
N THR A 228 4.53 21.19 21.17
CA THR A 228 3.50 22.21 21.10
C THR A 228 2.28 21.68 20.36
N ILE A 229 1.09 21.87 20.93
CA ILE A 229 -0.18 21.54 20.27
C ILE A 229 -0.36 22.47 19.07
N THR A 230 -0.50 21.88 17.87
CA THR A 230 -0.71 22.60 16.62
C THR A 230 -2.14 22.52 16.13
N GLN A 231 -2.83 21.44 16.46
CA GLN A 231 -4.18 21.19 16.00
C GLN A 231 -4.93 20.25 16.95
N ARG A 232 -6.23 20.46 17.08
CA ARG A 232 -7.18 19.48 17.63
C ARG A 232 -8.37 19.36 16.69
N VAL A 233 -8.70 18.10 16.34
CA VAL A 233 -9.91 17.78 15.58
C VAL A 233 -10.80 16.96 16.49
N LYS A 234 -12.05 17.32 16.59
CA LYS A 234 -12.95 16.73 17.57
C LYS A 234 -14.33 16.40 17.00
N THR A 235 -14.91 15.36 17.55
CA THR A 235 -16.31 15.01 17.40
C THR A 235 -17.00 15.17 18.74
N ASN A 236 -18.12 15.88 18.74
CA ASN A 236 -18.92 16.16 19.93
C ASN A 236 -20.21 15.31 19.88
N ASN A 237 -20.44 14.50 20.89
CA ASN A 237 -21.66 13.72 21.08
C ASN A 237 -22.35 14.13 22.36
N GLY A 238 -23.59 14.57 22.24
CA GLY A 238 -24.49 14.72 23.38
C GLY A 238 -25.02 13.35 23.82
N TYR A 239 -25.24 13.19 25.10
CA TYR A 239 -25.94 12.01 25.63
C TYR A 239 -27.07 12.43 26.57
N ALA A 240 -28.10 11.56 26.65
CA ALA A 240 -29.26 11.86 27.46
C ALA A 240 -28.90 11.93 28.95
N SER A 241 -29.45 12.93 29.64
CA SER A 241 -29.42 13.00 31.09
C SER A 241 -30.61 12.20 31.63
N ASP A 242 -30.37 11.38 32.66
CA ASP A 242 -31.47 10.80 33.43
C ASP A 242 -31.86 11.77 34.56
N THR A 243 -33.11 12.25 34.53
CA THR A 243 -33.69 13.11 35.55
C THR A 243 -34.46 12.30 36.60
N GLY A 244 -34.47 10.99 36.48
CA GLY A 244 -35.41 10.10 37.22
C GLY A 244 -34.89 9.44 38.51
N GLY A 245 -33.72 9.75 39.00
CA GLY A 245 -33.25 9.31 40.30
C GLY A 245 -32.76 7.87 40.42
N SER A 246 -32.82 7.06 39.39
CA SER A 246 -32.11 5.77 39.32
C SER A 246 -31.10 5.81 38.20
N PRO A 247 -29.83 5.61 38.50
CA PRO A 247 -28.80 5.69 37.46
C PRO A 247 -28.99 4.48 36.52
N ASN A 248 -29.52 4.74 35.35
CA ASN A 248 -29.42 3.80 34.25
C ASN A 248 -27.98 3.75 33.80
N ALA A 249 -27.34 2.63 33.98
CA ALA A 249 -26.00 2.39 33.48
C ALA A 249 -26.02 2.32 31.97
N VAL A 250 -25.84 3.46 31.30
CA VAL A 250 -25.75 3.53 29.85
C VAL A 250 -24.27 3.65 29.48
N PRO A 251 -23.75 2.82 28.59
CA PRO A 251 -22.41 3.04 28.07
C PRO A 251 -22.38 4.36 27.31
N VAL A 252 -21.49 5.25 27.67
CA VAL A 252 -21.27 6.55 27.04
C VAL A 252 -19.95 6.51 26.33
N GLY A 253 -19.95 6.86 25.07
CA GLY A 253 -18.74 6.84 24.26
C GLY A 253 -18.76 7.89 23.15
N SER A 254 -17.68 7.97 22.45
CA SER A 254 -17.52 8.80 21.26
C SER A 254 -16.50 8.20 20.32
N ALA A 255 -16.51 8.70 19.08
CA ALA A 255 -15.55 8.35 18.04
C ALA A 255 -15.08 9.61 17.36
N CYS A 256 -13.82 9.63 16.95
CA CYS A 256 -13.31 10.69 16.09
C CYS A 256 -12.57 10.10 14.90
N THR A 257 -13.00 10.51 13.72
CA THR A 257 -12.37 10.13 12.45
C THR A 257 -11.90 11.39 11.74
N VAL A 258 -10.66 11.39 11.26
CA VAL A 258 -10.03 12.54 10.64
C VAL A 258 -9.07 12.13 9.54
N SER A 259 -8.93 12.97 8.51
CA SER A 259 -7.75 13.02 7.66
C SER A 259 -6.93 14.24 8.07
N VAL A 260 -5.70 14.02 8.49
CA VAL A 260 -4.80 15.06 9.00
C VAL A 260 -3.49 15.06 8.24
N TYR A 261 -2.99 16.27 7.92
CA TYR A 261 -1.65 16.42 7.35
C TYR A 261 -0.65 16.53 8.49
N LEU A 262 0.34 15.64 8.48
CA LEU A 262 1.42 15.61 9.47
C LEU A 262 2.76 15.81 8.76
N ASN A 263 3.63 16.60 9.35
CA ASN A 263 5.04 16.64 8.98
C ASN A 263 5.77 15.46 9.64
N LYS A 264 6.89 15.07 9.07
CA LYS A 264 7.76 14.08 9.71
C LYS A 264 8.12 14.51 11.14
N GLY A 265 7.87 13.62 12.09
CA GLY A 265 8.13 13.83 13.51
C GLY A 265 6.96 14.49 14.27
N ASP A 266 5.90 14.93 13.58
CA ASP A 266 4.68 15.35 14.27
C ASP A 266 4.06 14.17 14.99
N LYS A 267 3.40 14.46 16.10
CA LYS A 267 2.80 13.49 16.99
C LYS A 267 1.29 13.58 16.91
N LEU A 268 0.62 12.42 16.85
CA LEU A 268 -0.82 12.31 16.84
C LEU A 268 -1.26 11.45 18.02
N ARG A 269 -2.20 11.93 18.82
CA ARG A 269 -2.59 11.26 20.05
C ARG A 269 -4.10 11.35 20.29
N PRO A 270 -4.77 10.23 20.65
CA PRO A 270 -6.19 10.25 21.02
C PRO A 270 -6.38 10.85 22.40
N PHE A 271 -7.28 11.80 22.47
CA PHE A 271 -7.62 12.55 23.66
C PHE A 271 -9.13 12.57 23.83
N THR A 272 -9.60 12.52 25.05
CA THR A 272 -11.02 12.54 25.36
C THR A 272 -11.35 13.71 26.27
N TRP A 273 -12.54 14.24 26.10
CA TRP A 273 -13.09 15.25 26.96
C TRP A 273 -14.55 14.94 27.27
N ILE A 274 -14.92 15.06 28.54
CA ILE A 274 -16.25 14.70 29.03
C ILE A 274 -16.76 15.83 29.88
N THR A 275 -17.96 16.31 29.56
CA THR A 275 -18.70 17.24 30.40
C THR A 275 -19.76 16.47 31.16
N VAL A 276 -19.78 16.67 32.44
CA VAL A 276 -20.83 16.17 33.30
C VAL A 276 -21.49 17.37 33.94
N ALA A 277 -22.79 17.51 33.72
CA ALA A 277 -23.54 18.48 34.48
C ALA A 277 -23.77 17.95 35.90
N PHE A 278 -23.59 18.78 36.83
CA PHE A 278 -23.95 18.81 38.23
C PHE A 278 -24.35 17.52 38.99
N ASP A 279 -23.56 16.98 39.78
CA ASP A 279 -23.61 16.76 41.22
C ASP A 279 -22.34 16.02 41.67
N GLY A 280 -21.63 16.62 42.35
CA GLY A 280 -20.55 16.50 43.27
C GLY A 280 -19.71 15.25 43.35
N THR A 281 -19.97 14.15 42.75
CA THR A 281 -19.33 12.86 43.15
C THR A 281 -18.89 11.92 42.04
N ILE A 282 -18.71 12.36 40.82
CA ILE A 282 -18.06 11.50 39.84
C ILE A 282 -16.55 11.58 40.04
N SER A 283 -16.02 10.72 40.87
CA SER A 283 -14.57 10.68 41.15
C SER A 283 -13.77 9.93 40.10
N GLN A 284 -14.37 9.06 39.33
CA GLN A 284 -13.66 8.23 38.32
C GLN A 284 -14.58 7.85 37.19
N PHE A 285 -14.12 8.08 35.95
CA PHE A 285 -14.68 7.45 34.76
C PHE A 285 -13.69 6.38 34.29
N ASP A 286 -14.04 5.14 34.44
CA ASP A 286 -13.24 4.06 33.94
C ASP A 286 -13.62 3.80 32.47
N ILE A 287 -12.64 3.71 31.60
CA ILE A 287 -12.86 3.25 30.24
C ILE A 287 -13.19 1.77 30.27
N SER A 288 -14.25 1.39 29.57
CA SER A 288 -14.63 -0.02 29.44
C SER A 288 -13.47 -0.84 28.91
N GLY A 289 -13.05 -1.88 29.64
CA GLY A 289 -12.03 -2.82 29.20
C GLY A 289 -12.46 -3.74 28.04
N GLY A 290 -13.68 -3.59 27.53
CA GLY A 290 -14.16 -4.37 26.40
C GLY A 290 -13.51 -3.94 25.09
N GLY A 291 -12.67 -4.79 24.50
CA GLY A 291 -11.97 -4.51 23.24
C GLY A 291 -12.86 -4.15 22.04
N ALA A 292 -14.17 -4.43 22.16
CA ALA A 292 -15.15 -4.08 21.13
C ALA A 292 -15.46 -2.58 21.02
N TYR A 293 -15.25 -1.82 22.09
CA TYR A 293 -15.61 -0.40 22.14
C TYR A 293 -14.43 0.55 22.05
N ASN A 294 -13.21 0.05 22.22
CA ASN A 294 -12.03 0.89 22.27
C ASN A 294 -11.03 0.40 21.24
N SER A 295 -11.02 1.06 20.11
CA SER A 295 -10.13 0.73 18.99
C SER A 295 -9.49 1.99 18.44
N LEU A 296 -8.32 1.83 17.83
CA LEU A 296 -7.58 2.87 17.16
C LEU A 296 -7.02 2.32 15.85
N THR A 297 -7.13 3.10 14.81
CA THR A 297 -6.49 2.82 13.52
C THR A 297 -5.92 4.11 12.93
N ILE A 298 -4.69 4.04 12.44
CA ILE A 298 -4.03 5.13 11.70
C ILE A 298 -3.48 4.54 10.41
N VAL A 299 -3.80 5.16 9.28
CA VAL A 299 -3.35 4.72 7.94
C VAL A 299 -2.85 5.93 7.16
N GLU A 300 -1.66 5.83 6.61
CA GLU A 300 -1.15 6.78 5.63
C GLU A 300 -1.91 6.66 4.30
N GLN A 301 -2.31 7.77 3.69
CA GLN A 301 -3.05 7.84 2.42
C GLN A 301 -2.15 8.05 1.20
#